data_f7c56bfed393ae14a75960d0f1cabab2
#
_entry.id   f7c56bfed393ae14a75960d0f1cabab2
#
_cell.length_a   1.000
_cell.length_b   1.000
_cell.length_c   1.000
_cell.angle_alpha   90.00
_cell.angle_beta   90.00
_cell.angle_gamma   90.00
#
_symmetry.space_group_name_H-M   'P 1'
#
loop_
_entity.id
_entity.type
_entity.pdbx_description
1 polymer ?
#
loop_
_entity_poly.entity_id
_entity_poly.type
_entity_poly.pdbx_seq_one_letter_code
_entity_poly.pdbx_strand_id
1 'polypeptide(L)'
;MSMYKIYIKQAWALIRQERFFSSVYIVGTGLAISMVMALAVAYHIRTANIAPEVHRDRMCYLSNVTYKLNGTKSNYKAACGPRLVKEVIGNLHVPEDVAVTTNSFMMPFSYGDAFMRLPGGDESPKVRLKGCDDGFWRVYRFDFVEGRPFTEAEFLSGMPRAVLCRSLAGRLFGHEAAAGQTILLNDLEYTVSGVVDDVSGITADVYAEAWVTYSSLSVAMDHALGERDGAVG
;
A
#
# COMPACT_ATOMS: atom_id res chain seq x y z
N MET A 1 15.08 -49.21 -32.83
CA MET A 1 14.19 -48.99 -31.66
C MET A 1 14.88 -47.95 -30.78
N SER A 2 14.25 -46.79 -30.52
CA SER A 2 14.94 -45.65 -29.85
C SER A 2 15.33 -46.03 -28.43
N MET A 3 16.58 -45.83 -28.04
CA MET A 3 17.11 -46.08 -26.68
C MET A 3 16.23 -45.49 -25.58
N TYR A 4 15.64 -44.32 -25.81
CA TYR A 4 14.73 -43.66 -24.87
C TYR A 4 13.52 -44.51 -24.47
N LYS A 5 12.97 -45.35 -25.39
CA LYS A 5 11.84 -46.24 -25.08
C LYS A 5 12.21 -47.35 -24.08
N ILE A 6 13.46 -47.79 -24.11
CA ILE A 6 13.97 -48.84 -23.20
C ILE A 6 14.13 -48.22 -21.80
N TYR A 7 14.72 -47.05 -21.69
CA TYR A 7 14.88 -46.35 -20.39
C TYR A 7 13.55 -46.03 -19.74
N ILE A 8 12.56 -45.55 -20.52
CA ILE A 8 11.21 -45.27 -20.00
C ILE A 8 10.54 -46.56 -19.49
N LYS A 9 10.65 -47.67 -20.21
CA LYS A 9 10.11 -48.94 -19.74
C LYS A 9 10.78 -49.45 -18.46
N GLN A 10 12.10 -49.32 -18.37
CA GLN A 10 12.85 -49.70 -17.16
C GLN A 10 12.47 -48.80 -15.97
N ALA A 11 12.41 -47.52 -16.17
CA ALA A 11 11.97 -46.57 -15.13
C ALA A 11 10.55 -46.87 -14.62
N TRP A 12 9.62 -47.18 -15.54
CA TRP A 12 8.24 -47.55 -15.19
C TRP A 12 8.18 -48.89 -14.41
N ALA A 13 8.99 -49.88 -14.80
CA ALA A 13 9.07 -51.13 -14.07
C ALA A 13 9.61 -50.96 -12.64
N LEU A 14 10.65 -50.16 -12.48
CA LEU A 14 11.22 -49.81 -11.15
C LEU A 14 10.20 -49.10 -10.25
N ILE A 15 9.46 -48.10 -10.78
CA ILE A 15 8.40 -47.39 -10.05
C ILE A 15 7.32 -48.37 -9.57
N ARG A 16 7.00 -49.36 -10.37
CA ARG A 16 5.97 -50.35 -10.06
C ARG A 16 6.43 -51.42 -9.06
N GLN A 17 7.72 -51.69 -9.03
CA GLN A 17 8.34 -52.68 -8.13
C GLN A 17 8.46 -52.12 -6.71
N GLU A 18 8.94 -50.85 -6.57
CA GLU A 18 9.20 -50.18 -5.28
C GLU A 18 8.25 -48.97 -5.10
N ARG A 19 6.96 -49.26 -4.98
CA ARG A 19 5.89 -48.22 -4.97
C ARG A 19 6.05 -47.21 -3.83
N PHE A 20 6.44 -47.66 -2.65
CA PHE A 20 6.58 -46.78 -1.47
C PHE A 20 7.72 -45.77 -1.67
N PHE A 21 8.92 -46.26 -1.99
CA PHE A 21 10.08 -45.39 -2.19
C PHE A 21 9.90 -44.47 -3.40
N SER A 22 9.32 -44.98 -4.49
CA SER A 22 9.04 -44.21 -5.69
C SER A 22 8.02 -43.08 -5.40
N SER A 23 6.96 -43.34 -4.65
CA SER A 23 5.98 -42.31 -4.29
C SER A 23 6.59 -41.25 -3.37
N VAL A 24 7.39 -41.63 -2.37
CA VAL A 24 8.09 -40.66 -1.48
C VAL A 24 9.04 -39.80 -2.31
N TYR A 25 9.77 -40.36 -3.25
CA TYR A 25 10.68 -39.63 -4.10
C TYR A 25 9.95 -38.66 -5.04
N ILE A 26 8.87 -39.10 -5.69
CA ILE A 26 8.07 -38.26 -6.59
C ILE A 26 7.42 -37.12 -5.82
N VAL A 27 6.81 -37.39 -4.67
CA VAL A 27 6.16 -36.37 -3.83
C VAL A 27 7.20 -35.39 -3.30
N GLY A 28 8.32 -35.88 -2.77
CA GLY A 28 9.40 -35.03 -2.25
C GLY A 28 10.00 -34.12 -3.32
N THR A 29 10.27 -34.69 -4.52
CA THR A 29 10.81 -33.89 -5.64
C THR A 29 9.78 -32.89 -6.14
N GLY A 30 8.51 -33.27 -6.25
CA GLY A 30 7.41 -32.39 -6.65
C GLY A 30 7.23 -31.24 -5.66
N LEU A 31 7.28 -31.53 -4.36
CA LEU A 31 7.20 -30.49 -3.30
C LEU A 31 8.38 -29.54 -3.37
N ALA A 32 9.61 -30.05 -3.54
CA ALA A 32 10.80 -29.22 -3.66
C ALA A 32 10.73 -28.27 -4.87
N ILE A 33 10.32 -28.77 -6.03
CA ILE A 33 10.15 -27.96 -7.24
C ILE A 33 9.07 -26.91 -7.02
N SER A 34 7.92 -27.29 -6.45
CA SER A 34 6.82 -26.35 -6.16
C SER A 34 7.24 -25.24 -5.21
N MET A 35 8.04 -25.56 -4.19
CA MET A 35 8.56 -24.55 -3.25
C MET A 35 9.52 -23.58 -3.93
N VAL A 36 10.44 -24.07 -4.76
CA VAL A 36 11.37 -23.24 -5.53
C VAL A 36 10.61 -22.32 -6.50
N MET A 37 9.61 -22.87 -7.20
CA MET A 37 8.75 -22.08 -8.10
C MET A 37 7.98 -21.00 -7.34
N ALA A 38 7.38 -21.34 -6.19
CA ALA A 38 6.68 -20.37 -5.35
C ALA A 38 7.60 -19.23 -4.88
N LEU A 39 8.82 -19.57 -4.45
CA LEU A 39 9.82 -18.57 -4.06
C LEU A 39 10.26 -17.70 -5.25
N ALA A 40 10.46 -18.29 -6.43
CA ALA A 40 10.83 -17.56 -7.64
C ALA A 40 9.71 -16.56 -8.06
N VAL A 41 8.45 -17.01 -8.02
CA VAL A 41 7.30 -16.15 -8.30
C VAL A 41 7.18 -15.03 -7.26
N ALA A 42 7.31 -15.34 -5.97
CA ALA A 42 7.27 -14.35 -4.90
C ALA A 42 8.40 -13.31 -5.02
N TYR A 43 9.60 -13.76 -5.38
CA TYR A 43 10.73 -12.87 -5.65
C TYR A 43 10.45 -11.98 -6.88
N HIS A 44 9.95 -12.56 -7.97
CA HIS A 44 9.61 -11.81 -9.18
C HIS A 44 8.57 -10.72 -8.91
N ILE A 45 7.50 -11.05 -8.20
CA ILE A 45 6.45 -10.07 -7.83
C ILE A 45 7.03 -8.92 -6.99
N ARG A 46 7.99 -9.19 -6.11
CA ARG A 46 8.63 -8.17 -5.27
C ARG A 46 9.63 -7.27 -6.00
N THR A 47 10.20 -7.74 -7.10
CA THR A 47 11.28 -7.01 -7.82
C THR A 47 10.84 -6.47 -9.17
N ALA A 48 9.75 -6.99 -9.74
CA ALA A 48 9.27 -6.56 -11.04
C ALA A 48 8.62 -5.17 -10.98
N ASN A 49 8.84 -4.39 -12.03
CA ASN A 49 8.20 -3.11 -12.26
C ASN A 49 6.73 -3.35 -12.70
N ILE A 50 5.83 -3.47 -11.73
CA ILE A 50 4.41 -3.74 -11.96
C ILE A 50 3.60 -2.56 -11.40
N ALA A 51 2.58 -2.11 -12.15
CA ALA A 51 1.69 -1.05 -11.68
C ALA A 51 1.11 -1.36 -10.28
N PRO A 52 1.07 -0.35 -9.39
CA PRO A 52 1.42 1.07 -9.60
C PRO A 52 2.92 1.39 -9.47
N GLU A 53 3.77 0.47 -9.04
CA GLU A 53 5.22 0.66 -8.80
C GLU A 53 6.03 0.38 -10.07
N VAL A 54 5.81 1.15 -11.13
CA VAL A 54 6.44 0.93 -12.44
C VAL A 54 7.94 1.24 -12.51
N HIS A 55 8.48 1.87 -11.47
CA HIS A 55 9.89 2.29 -11.40
C HIS A 55 10.59 1.72 -10.16
N ARG A 56 10.15 0.57 -9.66
CA ARG A 56 10.66 -0.05 -8.43
C ARG A 56 12.17 -0.27 -8.44
N ASP A 57 12.75 -0.54 -9.60
CA ASP A 57 14.20 -0.74 -9.82
C ASP A 57 15.05 0.50 -9.52
N ARG A 58 14.47 1.69 -9.52
CA ARG A 58 15.15 2.96 -9.23
C ARG A 58 14.50 3.78 -8.12
N MET A 59 13.57 3.18 -7.38
CA MET A 59 12.97 3.79 -6.19
C MET A 59 13.85 3.61 -4.97
N CYS A 60 13.92 4.65 -4.14
CA CYS A 60 14.57 4.61 -2.84
C CYS A 60 13.53 4.87 -1.76
N TYR A 61 13.38 3.95 -0.82
CA TYR A 61 12.42 4.04 0.27
C TYR A 61 13.10 4.50 1.55
N LEU A 62 12.71 5.67 2.06
CA LEU A 62 13.20 6.22 3.31
C LEU A 62 12.13 6.11 4.39
N SER A 63 12.21 5.09 5.24
CA SER A 63 11.20 4.85 6.27
C SER A 63 11.59 5.41 7.64
N ASN A 64 12.87 5.43 7.99
CA ASN A 64 13.34 5.83 9.31
C ASN A 64 14.62 6.66 9.22
N VAL A 65 14.72 7.62 10.12
CA VAL A 65 15.93 8.42 10.36
C VAL A 65 16.49 8.08 11.72
N THR A 66 17.79 7.86 11.78
CA THR A 66 18.50 7.68 13.05
C THR A 66 19.17 8.99 13.43
N TYR A 67 18.86 9.53 14.59
CA TYR A 67 19.46 10.75 15.10
C TYR A 67 19.99 10.55 16.51
N LYS A 68 20.96 11.39 16.87
CA LYS A 68 21.58 11.38 18.17
C LYS A 68 21.36 12.75 18.82
N LEU A 69 20.78 12.75 20.00
CA LEU A 69 20.68 13.99 20.78
C LEU A 69 22.06 14.35 21.38
N ASN A 70 22.39 15.64 21.31
CA ASN A 70 23.61 16.15 21.92
C ASN A 70 23.63 15.79 23.42
N GLY A 71 24.74 15.18 23.88
CA GLY A 71 24.91 14.75 25.25
C GLY A 71 24.43 13.33 25.58
N THR A 72 23.77 12.64 24.66
CA THR A 72 23.34 11.25 24.87
C THR A 72 24.19 10.26 24.09
N LYS A 73 24.42 9.07 24.68
CA LYS A 73 25.11 7.94 24.02
C LYS A 73 24.15 7.11 23.15
N SER A 74 22.85 7.31 23.30
CA SER A 74 21.82 6.52 22.62
C SER A 74 21.47 7.08 21.26
N ASN A 75 21.26 6.19 20.29
CA ASN A 75 20.69 6.52 18.99
C ASN A 75 19.18 6.36 19.05
N TYR A 76 18.45 7.34 18.54
CA TYR A 76 17.01 7.31 18.45
C TYR A 76 16.61 7.09 16.99
N LYS A 77 15.59 6.27 16.77
CA LYS A 77 14.99 6.08 15.47
C LYS A 77 13.63 6.77 15.45
N ALA A 78 13.38 7.58 14.43
CA ALA A 78 12.08 8.19 14.20
C ALA A 78 11.68 8.05 12.74
N ALA A 79 10.38 8.15 12.47
CA ALA A 79 9.88 8.31 11.12
C ALA A 79 10.47 9.58 10.49
N CYS A 80 10.63 9.54 9.17
CA CYS A 80 11.02 10.71 8.42
C CYS A 80 9.85 11.71 8.40
N GLY A 81 9.98 12.81 9.15
CA GLY A 81 8.95 13.83 9.22
C GLY A 81 8.85 14.65 7.93
N PRO A 82 7.65 15.20 7.59
CA PRO A 82 7.44 15.99 6.37
C PRO A 82 8.37 17.19 6.21
N ARG A 83 8.76 17.84 7.33
CA ARG A 83 9.72 18.96 7.30
C ARG A 83 11.09 18.52 6.83
N LEU A 84 11.58 17.38 7.31
CA LEU A 84 12.87 16.82 6.91
C LEU A 84 12.87 16.48 5.41
N VAL A 85 11.78 15.90 4.92
CA VAL A 85 11.62 15.60 3.48
C VAL A 85 11.68 16.90 2.68
N LYS A 86 10.91 17.92 3.06
CA LYS A 86 10.84 19.20 2.35
C LYS A 86 12.17 19.97 2.39
N GLU A 87 12.82 20.05 3.54
CA GLU A 87 14.01 20.89 3.75
C GLU A 87 15.32 20.20 3.29
N VAL A 88 15.39 18.88 3.38
CA VAL A 88 16.62 18.12 3.04
C VAL A 88 16.49 17.44 1.69
N ILE A 89 15.45 16.61 1.52
CA ILE A 89 15.32 15.76 0.32
C ILE A 89 14.81 16.57 -0.87
N GLY A 90 13.86 17.49 -0.66
CA GLY A 90 13.32 18.34 -1.73
C GLY A 90 14.35 19.31 -2.34
N ASN A 91 15.48 19.56 -1.64
CA ASN A 91 16.59 20.36 -2.15
C ASN A 91 17.68 19.53 -2.84
N LEU A 92 17.54 18.20 -2.88
CA LEU A 92 18.47 17.34 -3.62
C LEU A 92 18.14 17.35 -5.10
N HIS A 93 19.16 17.50 -5.92
CA HIS A 93 19.01 17.45 -7.39
C HIS A 93 19.04 16.04 -7.98
N VAL A 94 19.16 15.01 -7.12
CA VAL A 94 19.29 13.62 -7.55
C VAL A 94 17.93 12.93 -7.79
N PRO A 95 16.91 13.09 -6.90
CA PRO A 95 15.59 12.52 -7.16
C PRO A 95 14.87 13.25 -8.30
N GLU A 96 14.27 12.51 -9.22
CA GLU A 96 13.36 13.05 -10.23
C GLU A 96 12.07 13.56 -9.60
N ASP A 97 11.50 12.74 -8.70
CA ASP A 97 10.29 13.04 -7.92
C ASP A 97 10.42 12.51 -6.51
N VAL A 98 9.72 13.13 -5.59
CA VAL A 98 9.65 12.73 -4.18
C VAL A 98 8.20 12.56 -3.79
N ALA A 99 7.87 11.43 -3.17
CA ALA A 99 6.56 11.13 -2.62
C ALA A 99 6.63 10.96 -1.11
N VAL A 100 5.71 11.58 -0.40
CA VAL A 100 5.56 11.41 1.04
C VAL A 100 4.29 10.63 1.33
N THR A 101 4.42 9.53 2.07
CA THR A 101 3.27 8.75 2.52
C THR A 101 3.27 8.58 4.01
N THR A 102 2.10 8.55 4.61
CA THR A 102 1.96 8.15 6.01
C THR A 102 2.00 6.63 6.08
N ASN A 103 2.92 6.12 6.87
CA ASN A 103 2.99 4.68 7.08
C ASN A 103 2.05 4.30 8.25
N SER A 104 1.10 3.44 7.98
CA SER A 104 0.10 2.94 8.93
C SER A 104 0.69 2.33 10.21
N PHE A 105 1.97 1.95 10.15
CA PHE A 105 2.65 1.18 11.20
C PHE A 105 3.18 2.01 12.37
N MET A 106 3.29 3.34 12.27
CA MET A 106 4.02 4.14 13.26
C MET A 106 3.18 4.86 14.31
N MET A 107 1.85 4.76 14.27
CA MET A 107 1.01 5.35 15.31
C MET A 107 0.31 4.25 16.11
N PRO A 108 0.40 4.24 17.46
CA PRO A 108 -0.29 3.29 18.32
C PRO A 108 -1.82 3.41 18.28
N PHE A 109 -2.33 4.36 17.51
CA PHE A 109 -3.74 4.58 17.24
C PHE A 109 -4.00 4.43 15.75
N SER A 110 -4.08 3.18 15.28
CA SER A 110 -4.78 2.70 14.06
C SER A 110 -4.97 3.68 12.89
N TYR A 111 -3.92 4.32 12.39
CA TYR A 111 -4.01 4.97 11.07
C TYR A 111 -4.18 3.98 9.90
N GLY A 112 -4.14 2.68 10.20
CA GLY A 112 -4.43 1.64 9.22
C GLY A 112 -5.89 1.49 8.91
N ASP A 113 -6.74 1.84 9.85
CA ASP A 113 -8.16 1.56 9.76
C ASP A 113 -8.95 2.81 10.16
N ALA A 114 -9.62 3.40 9.22
CA ALA A 114 -10.53 4.52 9.42
C ALA A 114 -11.96 4.06 9.15
N PHE A 115 -12.92 4.73 9.75
CA PHE A 115 -14.33 4.53 9.45
C PHE A 115 -14.78 5.52 8.40
N MET A 116 -15.37 5.02 7.33
CA MET A 116 -15.82 5.83 6.21
C MET A 116 -17.30 5.60 5.96
N ARG A 117 -18.07 6.68 5.82
CA ARG A 117 -19.50 6.62 5.55
C ARG A 117 -19.95 7.73 4.61
N LEU A 118 -21.12 7.57 4.04
CA LEU A 118 -21.80 8.64 3.32
C LEU A 118 -22.47 9.60 4.31
N PRO A 119 -22.62 10.88 3.96
CA PRO A 119 -23.45 11.80 4.74
C PRO A 119 -24.87 11.26 4.92
N GLY A 120 -25.31 11.09 6.15
CA GLY A 120 -26.64 10.52 6.48
C GLY A 120 -26.73 9.00 6.36
N GLY A 121 -25.66 8.29 6.05
CA GLY A 121 -25.63 6.83 6.03
C GLY A 121 -25.31 6.25 7.40
N ASP A 122 -25.96 5.13 7.74
CA ASP A 122 -25.74 4.42 9.02
C ASP A 122 -24.54 3.45 8.95
N GLU A 123 -24.22 2.95 7.76
CA GLU A 123 -23.10 2.03 7.56
C GLU A 123 -21.77 2.78 7.55
N SER A 124 -20.87 2.36 8.44
CA SER A 124 -19.51 2.91 8.55
C SER A 124 -18.48 1.80 8.42
N PRO A 125 -18.22 1.31 7.20
CA PRO A 125 -17.24 0.27 6.99
C PRO A 125 -15.84 0.72 7.40
N LYS A 126 -15.11 -0.20 7.98
CA LYS A 126 -13.69 -0.04 8.27
C LYS A 126 -12.90 -0.07 6.96
N VAL A 127 -12.07 0.93 6.73
CA VAL A 127 -11.34 1.16 5.48
C VAL A 127 -9.85 1.32 5.79
N ARG A 128 -9.02 0.69 4.99
CA ARG A 128 -7.57 0.90 5.06
C ARG A 128 -7.19 2.22 4.38
N LEU A 129 -6.71 3.16 5.20
CA LEU A 129 -6.39 4.51 4.79
C LEU A 129 -4.88 4.72 4.63
N LYS A 130 -4.49 5.53 3.66
CA LYS A 130 -3.12 6.05 3.50
C LYS A 130 -3.17 7.56 3.23
N GLY A 131 -2.41 8.33 4.00
CA GLY A 131 -2.17 9.73 3.68
C GLY A 131 -1.00 9.85 2.70
N CYS A 132 -1.14 10.72 1.71
CA CYS A 132 -0.08 10.99 0.72
C CYS A 132 -0.09 12.44 0.28
N ASP A 133 0.99 12.86 -0.36
CA ASP A 133 1.12 14.15 -1.06
C ASP A 133 0.77 14.02 -2.54
N ASP A 134 0.87 15.13 -3.28
CA ASP A 134 0.68 15.16 -4.72
C ASP A 134 1.80 14.43 -5.48
N GLY A 135 3.02 14.39 -4.92
CA GLY A 135 4.16 13.66 -5.45
C GLY A 135 3.91 12.17 -5.57
N PHE A 136 3.07 11.61 -4.68
CA PHE A 136 2.69 10.21 -4.71
C PHE A 136 2.12 9.79 -6.07
N TRP A 137 1.28 10.61 -6.69
CA TRP A 137 0.66 10.33 -7.98
C TRP A 137 1.61 10.47 -9.18
N ARG A 138 2.74 11.17 -9.01
CA ARG A 138 3.80 11.26 -10.02
C ARG A 138 4.75 10.06 -9.93
N VAL A 139 5.09 9.66 -8.70
CA VAL A 139 6.02 8.53 -8.44
C VAL A 139 5.35 7.20 -8.77
N TYR A 140 4.08 7.04 -8.39
CA TYR A 140 3.32 5.82 -8.60
C TYR A 140 2.30 6.00 -9.72
N ARG A 141 2.21 5.02 -10.60
CA ARG A 141 1.30 5.05 -11.74
C ARG A 141 0.01 4.29 -11.42
N PHE A 142 -1.03 5.04 -11.10
CA PHE A 142 -2.38 4.50 -10.89
C PHE A 142 -3.24 4.68 -12.14
N ASP A 143 -4.09 3.70 -12.40
CA ASP A 143 -5.09 3.78 -13.45
C ASP A 143 -6.40 4.35 -12.87
N PHE A 144 -6.69 5.60 -13.20
CA PHE A 144 -7.91 6.28 -12.78
C PHE A 144 -9.09 5.84 -13.63
N VAL A 145 -10.14 5.37 -12.96
CA VAL A 145 -11.42 4.97 -13.58
C VAL A 145 -12.36 6.15 -13.67
N GLU A 146 -12.35 7.01 -12.65
CA GLU A 146 -13.14 8.23 -12.57
C GLU A 146 -12.29 9.36 -11.99
N GLY A 147 -12.60 10.60 -12.39
CA GLY A 147 -11.99 11.79 -11.84
C GLY A 147 -10.50 11.89 -12.10
N ARG A 148 -9.76 12.40 -11.13
CA ARG A 148 -8.32 12.69 -11.23
C ARG A 148 -7.64 12.61 -9.86
N PRO A 149 -6.29 12.51 -9.80
CA PRO A 149 -5.57 12.71 -8.55
C PRO A 149 -5.79 14.14 -8.02
N PHE A 150 -5.64 14.34 -6.71
CA PHE A 150 -5.59 15.70 -6.17
C PHE A 150 -4.28 16.38 -6.57
N THR A 151 -4.35 17.69 -6.74
CA THR A 151 -3.24 18.53 -7.20
C THR A 151 -2.39 19.04 -6.05
N GLU A 152 -1.19 19.53 -6.37
CA GLU A 152 -0.32 20.22 -5.43
C GLU A 152 -1.02 21.42 -4.75
N ALA A 153 -1.80 22.20 -5.50
CA ALA A 153 -2.54 23.32 -4.95
C ALA A 153 -3.60 22.90 -3.92
N GLU A 154 -4.33 21.80 -4.21
CA GLU A 154 -5.30 21.20 -3.28
C GLU A 154 -4.61 20.65 -2.03
N PHE A 155 -3.45 20.03 -2.20
CA PHE A 155 -2.64 19.53 -1.10
C PHE A 155 -2.08 20.66 -0.22
N LEU A 156 -1.48 21.69 -0.81
CA LEU A 156 -0.90 22.84 -0.08
C LEU A 156 -1.94 23.68 0.63
N SER A 157 -3.14 23.78 0.06
CA SER A 157 -4.28 24.48 0.70
C SER A 157 -4.92 23.71 1.86
N GLY A 158 -4.48 22.46 2.12
CA GLY A 158 -5.04 21.60 3.17
C GLY A 158 -6.46 21.11 2.85
N MET A 159 -6.89 21.16 1.60
CA MET A 159 -8.21 20.67 1.21
C MET A 159 -8.34 19.16 1.49
N PRO A 160 -9.43 18.73 2.17
CA PRO A 160 -9.68 17.33 2.44
C PRO A 160 -10.15 16.62 1.15
N ARG A 161 -9.19 16.04 0.45
CA ARG A 161 -9.41 15.28 -0.78
C ARG A 161 -9.16 13.80 -0.53
N ALA A 162 -9.98 12.96 -1.16
CA ALA A 162 -9.84 11.50 -1.12
C ALA A 162 -9.85 10.92 -2.53
N VAL A 163 -9.02 9.88 -2.73
CA VAL A 163 -9.08 8.98 -3.88
C VAL A 163 -9.46 7.61 -3.34
N LEU A 164 -10.42 6.95 -3.94
CA LEU A 164 -10.93 5.66 -3.51
C LEU A 164 -10.51 4.56 -4.47
N CYS A 165 -10.35 3.33 -3.98
CA CYS A 165 -10.28 2.18 -4.87
C CYS A 165 -11.68 1.84 -5.41
N ARG A 166 -11.73 1.16 -6.56
CA ARG A 166 -13.00 0.79 -7.25
C ARG A 166 -13.91 -0.02 -6.33
N SER A 167 -13.39 -1.00 -5.62
CA SER A 167 -14.17 -1.84 -4.72
C SER A 167 -14.80 -1.06 -3.58
N LEU A 168 -14.11 -0.07 -3.02
CA LEU A 168 -14.65 0.78 -1.95
C LEU A 168 -15.69 1.75 -2.51
N ALA A 169 -15.43 2.39 -3.65
CA ALA A 169 -16.38 3.25 -4.32
C ALA A 169 -17.69 2.50 -4.62
N GLY A 170 -17.59 1.27 -5.14
CA GLY A 170 -18.76 0.41 -5.39
C GLY A 170 -19.54 0.03 -4.13
N ARG A 171 -18.85 -0.16 -2.99
CA ARG A 171 -19.51 -0.43 -1.69
C ARG A 171 -20.26 0.79 -1.15
N LEU A 172 -19.72 2.00 -1.34
CA LEU A 172 -20.28 3.23 -0.80
C LEU A 172 -21.37 3.82 -1.71
N PHE A 173 -21.13 3.87 -3.01
CA PHE A 173 -21.97 4.58 -3.99
C PHE A 173 -22.77 3.63 -4.91
N GLY A 174 -22.50 2.32 -4.86
CA GLY A 174 -23.14 1.36 -5.75
C GLY A 174 -22.74 1.57 -7.21
N HIS A 175 -23.69 2.00 -8.03
CA HIS A 175 -23.49 2.28 -9.46
C HIS A 175 -23.39 3.78 -9.79
N GLU A 176 -23.49 4.65 -8.79
CA GLU A 176 -23.38 6.09 -8.99
C GLU A 176 -21.90 6.51 -9.09
N ALA A 177 -21.64 7.59 -9.81
CA ALA A 177 -20.32 8.15 -9.92
C ALA A 177 -19.86 8.68 -8.55
N ALA A 178 -18.68 8.24 -8.09
CA ALA A 178 -18.14 8.64 -6.81
C ALA A 178 -17.36 9.96 -6.87
N ALA A 179 -16.74 10.27 -8.01
CA ALA A 179 -15.96 11.50 -8.17
C ALA A 179 -16.82 12.76 -7.99
N GLY A 180 -16.37 13.67 -7.15
CA GLY A 180 -17.08 14.89 -6.76
C GLY A 180 -18.03 14.74 -5.58
N GLN A 181 -18.33 13.52 -5.14
CA GLN A 181 -19.19 13.25 -3.99
C GLN A 181 -18.45 13.51 -2.67
N THR A 182 -19.23 13.75 -1.62
CA THR A 182 -18.71 13.92 -0.25
C THR A 182 -18.82 12.61 0.52
N ILE A 183 -17.76 12.28 1.26
CA ILE A 183 -17.70 11.19 2.21
C ILE A 183 -17.32 11.72 3.58
N LEU A 184 -17.69 11.03 4.64
CA LEU A 184 -17.26 11.27 6.00
C LEU A 184 -16.20 10.26 6.38
N LEU A 185 -15.03 10.76 6.74
CA LEU A 185 -13.90 9.97 7.24
C LEU A 185 -13.68 10.36 8.70
N ASN A 186 -14.01 9.45 9.63
CA ASN A 186 -14.01 9.75 11.07
C ASN A 186 -14.76 11.07 11.36
N ASP A 187 -15.96 11.22 10.78
CA ASP A 187 -16.84 12.38 10.89
C ASP A 187 -16.36 13.69 10.25
N LEU A 188 -15.24 13.68 9.56
CA LEU A 188 -14.77 14.81 8.76
C LEU A 188 -15.13 14.65 7.29
N GLU A 189 -15.56 15.75 6.67
CA GLU A 189 -15.95 15.78 5.27
C GLU A 189 -14.74 15.76 4.34
N TYR A 190 -14.72 14.80 3.42
CA TYR A 190 -13.76 14.71 2.33
C TYR A 190 -14.51 14.69 0.99
N THR A 191 -13.96 15.39 0.00
CA THR A 191 -14.47 15.29 -1.37
C THR A 191 -13.67 14.24 -2.14
N VAL A 192 -14.36 13.31 -2.76
CA VAL A 192 -13.75 12.31 -3.65
C VAL A 192 -13.24 12.98 -4.92
N SER A 193 -11.93 13.02 -5.14
CA SER A 193 -11.31 13.59 -6.35
C SER A 193 -11.24 12.59 -7.50
N GLY A 194 -11.16 11.30 -7.18
CA GLY A 194 -11.13 10.26 -8.20
C GLY A 194 -11.26 8.86 -7.63
N VAL A 195 -11.42 7.90 -8.53
CA VAL A 195 -11.47 6.47 -8.26
C VAL A 195 -10.39 5.79 -9.09
N VAL A 196 -9.60 4.93 -8.46
CA VAL A 196 -8.55 4.13 -9.11
C VAL A 196 -8.92 2.65 -9.11
N ASP A 197 -8.32 1.89 -9.99
CA ASP A 197 -8.41 0.45 -9.96
C ASP A 197 -7.85 -0.13 -8.65
N ASP A 198 -8.37 -1.30 -8.27
CA ASP A 198 -7.96 -1.98 -7.04
C ASP A 198 -6.48 -2.36 -7.10
N VAL A 199 -5.77 -2.04 -6.04
CA VAL A 199 -4.34 -2.33 -5.89
C VAL A 199 -4.15 -3.62 -5.10
N SER A 200 -3.21 -4.44 -5.53
CA SER A 200 -2.91 -5.69 -4.82
C SER A 200 -2.29 -5.43 -3.44
N GLY A 201 -2.75 -6.15 -2.41
CA GLY A 201 -2.15 -6.11 -1.07
C GLY A 201 -0.70 -6.60 -0.99
N ILE A 202 -0.15 -7.13 -2.10
CA ILE A 202 1.27 -7.52 -2.20
C ILE A 202 2.17 -6.30 -2.32
N THR A 203 1.67 -5.17 -2.85
CA THR A 203 2.36 -3.88 -2.95
C THR A 203 2.13 -3.06 -1.68
N ALA A 204 2.73 -3.47 -0.57
CA ALA A 204 2.44 -2.93 0.76
C ALA A 204 2.67 -1.41 0.89
N ASP A 205 3.64 -0.87 0.13
CA ASP A 205 4.00 0.54 0.19
C ASP A 205 2.96 1.45 -0.45
N VAL A 206 2.18 0.95 -1.39
CA VAL A 206 1.12 1.70 -2.08
C VAL A 206 -0.29 1.25 -1.72
N TYR A 207 -0.44 0.05 -1.18
CA TYR A 207 -1.74 -0.53 -0.91
C TYR A 207 -2.54 0.25 0.13
N ALA A 208 -3.74 0.67 -0.27
CA ALA A 208 -4.80 1.20 0.57
C ALA A 208 -6.14 0.99 -0.14
N GLU A 209 -7.25 1.18 0.57
CA GLU A 209 -8.59 1.27 -0.02
C GLU A 209 -8.97 2.73 -0.30
N ALA A 210 -8.36 3.66 0.45
CA ALA A 210 -8.50 5.09 0.24
C ALA A 210 -7.17 5.82 0.49
N TRP A 211 -6.90 6.82 -0.34
CA TRP A 211 -5.75 7.73 -0.23
C TRP A 211 -6.28 9.13 0.00
N VAL A 212 -5.74 9.82 1.01
CA VAL A 212 -6.15 11.18 1.37
C VAL A 212 -4.95 12.11 1.44
N THR A 213 -5.19 13.41 1.30
CA THR A 213 -4.14 14.41 1.54
C THR A 213 -3.66 14.31 2.98
N TYR A 214 -2.37 14.06 3.23
CA TYR A 214 -1.88 13.97 4.61
C TYR A 214 -1.92 15.32 5.33
N SER A 215 -1.95 16.44 4.59
CA SER A 215 -2.13 17.77 5.16
C SER A 215 -3.48 17.94 5.89
N SER A 216 -4.53 17.24 5.42
CA SER A 216 -5.84 17.23 6.08
C SER A 216 -5.90 16.29 7.28
N LEU A 217 -5.04 15.27 7.35
CA LEU A 217 -5.02 14.32 8.46
C LEU A 217 -4.54 14.97 9.77
N SER A 218 -3.64 15.95 9.72
CA SER A 218 -3.19 16.67 10.91
C SER A 218 -4.32 17.46 11.56
N VAL A 219 -5.16 18.09 10.75
CA VAL A 219 -6.36 18.80 11.22
C VAL A 219 -7.38 17.83 11.83
N ALA A 220 -7.55 16.67 11.22
CA ALA A 220 -8.42 15.61 11.72
C ALA A 220 -7.96 15.07 13.08
N MET A 221 -6.65 15.01 13.30
CA MET A 221 -6.08 14.58 14.58
C MET A 221 -6.30 15.60 15.68
N ASP A 222 -6.05 16.87 15.39
CA ASP A 222 -6.23 17.95 16.36
C ASP A 222 -7.70 18.03 16.81
N HIS A 223 -8.64 17.81 15.87
CA HIS A 223 -10.07 17.76 16.19
C HIS A 223 -10.44 16.57 17.08
N ALA A 224 -9.96 15.37 16.74
CA ALA A 224 -10.23 14.15 17.53
C ALA A 224 -9.57 14.16 18.91
N LEU A 225 -8.45 14.87 19.08
CA LEU A 225 -7.80 15.07 20.39
C LEU A 225 -8.53 16.14 21.21
N GLY A 226 -9.01 17.20 20.58
CA GLY A 226 -9.77 18.28 21.25
C GLY A 226 -11.13 17.82 21.79
N GLU A 227 -11.80 16.88 21.11
CA GLU A 227 -13.05 16.26 21.63
C GLU A 227 -12.81 15.38 22.85
N ARG A 228 -11.64 14.73 22.97
CA ARG A 228 -11.29 13.92 24.16
C ARG A 228 -11.03 14.78 25.40
N ASP A 229 -10.43 15.94 25.24
CA ASP A 229 -10.17 16.86 26.35
C ASP A 229 -11.46 17.55 26.84
N GLY A 230 -12.46 17.71 25.97
CA GLY A 230 -13.79 18.24 26.33
C GLY A 230 -14.71 17.27 27.06
N ALA A 231 -14.39 15.98 27.07
CA ALA A 231 -15.22 14.92 27.71
C ALA A 231 -14.79 14.58 29.15
N VAL A 232 -13.80 15.28 29.70
CA VAL A 232 -13.26 15.09 31.07
C VAL A 232 -13.55 16.31 31.97
N GLY A 233 -14.62 17.05 31.66
CA GLY A 233 -15.13 18.13 32.46
C GLY A 233 -16.37 17.76 33.27
#